data_9b35f9687a57f03840912dd49b4ec0cc
#
_entry.id   9b35f9687a57f03840912dd49b4ec0cc
#
_cell.length_a   1.000
_cell.length_b   1.000
_cell.length_c   1.000
_cell.angle_alpha   90.00
_cell.angle_beta   90.00
_cell.angle_gamma   90.00
#
_symmetry.space_group_name_H-M   'P 1'
#
loop_
_entity.id
_entity.type
_entity.pdbx_description
1 polymer ?
#
loop_
_entity_poly.entity_id
_entity_poly.type
_entity_poly.pdbx_seq_one_letter_code
_entity_poly.pdbx_strand_id
1 'polypeptide(L)'
;MDMELRHLRYFLAVAEEMNFTRAAQKVGIGQPPLSQQIRSLEEELGAPLFRRVPRGVELTDSGKVFLPEAQAILAQAERAKKIARRGARGELGSLRLGFTSSAAFTRIVQDAIRVFRENFPNVELILEEEDTRTLLERLSEQTVDAAFIRPGRNDPVGVQVHRLVEESMMIALPSDHALVKASGLPLSALAKDRFLLFPRSAGPGFFDEIISACRHAGFEPKMGYEATQITSVGNMIAAGLGVSIVPVSIANQVCVAGVKYIKIVGDAPRASVALAIRPDEQSVTVKNFVTFAIRMKRRGRC
;
A
#
# COMPACT_ATOMS: atom_id res chain seq x y z
N MET A 1 -1.22 -35.96 -31.31
CA MET A 1 -1.97 -35.73 -30.02
C MET A 1 -1.00 -35.01 -29.11
N ASP A 2 -1.37 -33.90 -28.50
CA ASP A 2 -0.41 -33.13 -27.69
C ASP A 2 -0.29 -33.71 -26.28
N MET A 3 0.92 -33.79 -25.75
CA MET A 3 1.22 -34.24 -24.41
C MET A 3 0.49 -33.38 -23.36
N GLU A 4 -0.37 -33.99 -22.57
CA GLU A 4 -1.13 -33.32 -21.53
C GLU A 4 -0.56 -33.63 -20.13
N LEU A 5 -0.83 -32.74 -19.15
CA LEU A 5 -0.41 -32.96 -17.76
C LEU A 5 -0.94 -34.27 -17.13
N ARG A 6 -2.06 -34.80 -17.64
CA ARG A 6 -2.58 -36.10 -17.19
C ARG A 6 -1.67 -37.25 -17.60
N HIS A 7 -1.07 -37.21 -18.81
CA HIS A 7 -0.12 -38.24 -19.27
C HIS A 7 1.09 -38.31 -18.34
N LEU A 8 1.62 -37.15 -17.92
CA LEU A 8 2.74 -37.07 -16.97
C LEU A 8 2.37 -37.65 -15.60
N ARG A 9 1.15 -37.37 -15.11
CA ARG A 9 0.67 -37.98 -13.84
C ARG A 9 0.56 -39.47 -13.93
N TYR A 10 0.05 -40.00 -15.04
CA TYR A 10 -0.07 -41.42 -15.28
C TYR A 10 1.31 -42.09 -15.39
N PHE A 11 2.24 -41.48 -16.12
CA PHE A 11 3.61 -41.93 -16.20
C PHE A 11 4.27 -42.01 -14.81
N LEU A 12 4.17 -40.93 -14.01
CA LEU A 12 4.73 -40.94 -12.65
C LEU A 12 4.10 -42.00 -11.75
N ALA A 13 2.79 -42.23 -11.85
CA ALA A 13 2.12 -43.26 -11.07
C ALA A 13 2.62 -44.64 -11.43
N VAL A 14 2.83 -44.95 -12.74
CA VAL A 14 3.38 -46.24 -13.18
C VAL A 14 4.84 -46.37 -12.78
N ALA A 15 5.64 -45.29 -12.87
CA ALA A 15 7.05 -45.26 -12.48
C ALA A 15 7.23 -45.50 -10.96
N GLU A 16 6.32 -45.02 -10.14
CA GLU A 16 6.35 -45.18 -8.68
C GLU A 16 5.89 -46.62 -8.27
N GLU A 17 4.80 -47.08 -8.87
CA GLU A 17 4.23 -48.39 -8.52
C GLU A 17 4.92 -49.60 -9.21
N MET A 18 5.65 -49.34 -10.28
CA MET A 18 6.25 -50.37 -11.15
C MET A 18 5.23 -51.47 -11.55
N ASN A 19 3.94 -51.12 -11.55
CA ASN A 19 2.82 -51.97 -11.84
C ASN A 19 1.61 -51.18 -12.35
N PHE A 20 1.14 -51.47 -13.55
CA PHE A 20 0.03 -50.76 -14.17
C PHE A 20 -1.28 -50.89 -13.41
N THR A 21 -1.57 -52.06 -12.79
CA THR A 21 -2.82 -52.24 -12.06
C THR A 21 -2.85 -51.42 -10.77
N ARG A 22 -1.75 -51.40 -10.01
CA ARG A 22 -1.63 -50.56 -8.81
C ARG A 22 -1.62 -49.07 -9.16
N ALA A 23 -0.90 -48.68 -10.21
CA ALA A 23 -0.89 -47.31 -10.69
C ALA A 23 -2.28 -46.83 -11.12
N ALA A 24 -3.04 -47.68 -11.82
CA ALA A 24 -4.41 -47.39 -12.22
C ALA A 24 -5.34 -47.18 -11.02
N GLN A 25 -5.25 -48.03 -10.01
CA GLN A 25 -5.97 -47.86 -8.73
C GLN A 25 -5.61 -46.53 -8.05
N LYS A 26 -4.31 -46.17 -8.01
CA LYS A 26 -3.81 -44.93 -7.39
C LYS A 26 -4.34 -43.69 -8.07
N VAL A 27 -4.45 -43.67 -9.39
CA VAL A 27 -4.97 -42.54 -10.15
C VAL A 27 -6.48 -42.57 -10.40
N GLY A 28 -7.17 -43.64 -9.92
CA GLY A 28 -8.63 -43.72 -9.95
C GLY A 28 -9.22 -44.05 -11.33
N ILE A 29 -8.49 -44.78 -12.19
CA ILE A 29 -8.98 -45.22 -13.51
C ILE A 29 -8.76 -46.73 -13.70
N GLY A 30 -9.35 -47.27 -14.76
CA GLY A 30 -9.08 -48.67 -15.18
C GLY A 30 -7.67 -48.88 -15.71
N GLN A 31 -7.14 -50.10 -15.56
CA GLN A 31 -5.81 -50.44 -16.10
C GLN A 31 -5.77 -50.32 -17.66
N PRO A 32 -6.78 -50.76 -18.45
CA PRO A 32 -6.73 -50.62 -19.88
C PRO A 32 -6.62 -49.14 -20.37
N PRO A 33 -7.44 -48.20 -19.89
CA PRO A 33 -7.27 -46.79 -20.25
C PRO A 33 -5.92 -46.18 -19.81
N LEU A 34 -5.38 -46.57 -18.63
CA LEU A 34 -4.04 -46.13 -18.20
C LEU A 34 -2.97 -46.61 -19.21
N SER A 35 -3.00 -47.86 -19.59
CA SER A 35 -2.05 -48.45 -20.57
C SER A 35 -2.16 -47.75 -21.91
N GLN A 36 -3.36 -47.40 -22.37
CA GLN A 36 -3.58 -46.66 -23.61
C GLN A 36 -2.94 -45.28 -23.55
N GLN A 37 -3.14 -44.56 -22.45
CA GLN A 37 -2.58 -43.20 -22.29
C GLN A 37 -1.04 -43.22 -22.22
N ILE A 38 -0.46 -44.25 -21.61
CA ILE A 38 1.01 -44.39 -21.59
C ILE A 38 1.52 -44.69 -23.00
N ARG A 39 0.86 -45.57 -23.76
CA ARG A 39 1.24 -45.82 -25.16
C ARG A 39 1.19 -44.59 -26.02
N SER A 40 0.09 -43.80 -25.90
CA SER A 40 -0.02 -42.54 -26.65
C SER A 40 1.09 -41.56 -26.31
N LEU A 41 1.52 -41.52 -25.04
CA LEU A 41 2.67 -40.70 -24.62
C LEU A 41 3.98 -41.22 -25.24
N GLU A 42 4.22 -42.54 -25.24
CA GLU A 42 5.40 -43.16 -25.83
C GLU A 42 5.46 -42.94 -27.37
N GLU A 43 4.31 -43.04 -28.04
CA GLU A 43 4.19 -42.79 -29.48
C GLU A 43 4.51 -41.33 -29.80
N GLU A 44 4.04 -40.38 -29.02
CA GLU A 44 4.30 -38.96 -29.20
C GLU A 44 5.77 -38.61 -28.94
N LEU A 45 6.40 -39.23 -27.95
CA LEU A 45 7.80 -39.05 -27.61
C LEU A 45 8.74 -39.81 -28.59
N GLY A 46 8.20 -40.76 -29.38
CA GLY A 46 8.97 -41.59 -30.26
C GLY A 46 9.89 -42.60 -29.55
N ALA A 47 9.64 -42.81 -28.23
CA ALA A 47 10.48 -43.66 -27.42
C ALA A 47 9.66 -44.42 -26.32
N PRO A 48 9.91 -45.70 -26.12
CA PRO A 48 9.29 -46.46 -25.02
C PRO A 48 9.84 -45.94 -23.66
N LEU A 49 8.95 -45.72 -22.70
CA LEU A 49 9.30 -45.27 -21.34
C LEU A 49 9.36 -46.45 -20.36
N PHE A 50 8.60 -47.54 -20.66
CA PHE A 50 8.54 -48.73 -19.83
C PHE A 50 8.90 -49.97 -20.63
N ARG A 51 9.51 -50.95 -19.97
CA ARG A 51 9.66 -52.35 -20.44
C ARG A 51 8.99 -53.32 -19.51
N ARG A 52 8.41 -54.39 -20.06
CA ARG A 52 7.80 -55.44 -19.28
C ARG A 52 8.89 -56.35 -18.68
N VAL A 53 8.67 -56.74 -17.44
CA VAL A 53 9.51 -57.69 -16.72
C VAL A 53 8.61 -58.77 -16.05
N PRO A 54 9.12 -59.93 -15.64
CA PRO A 54 8.29 -61.01 -15.06
C PRO A 54 7.43 -60.60 -13.85
N ARG A 55 7.80 -59.56 -13.14
CA ARG A 55 7.10 -59.08 -11.93
C ARG A 55 6.56 -57.67 -12.05
N GLY A 56 6.23 -57.18 -13.27
CA GLY A 56 5.67 -55.86 -13.48
C GLY A 56 6.28 -55.12 -14.64
N VAL A 57 6.69 -53.87 -14.43
CA VAL A 57 7.37 -53.05 -15.44
C VAL A 57 8.54 -52.31 -14.82
N GLU A 58 9.50 -51.95 -15.65
CA GLU A 58 10.66 -51.11 -15.29
C GLU A 58 10.79 -49.95 -16.26
N LEU A 59 11.41 -48.88 -15.82
CA LEU A 59 11.75 -47.75 -16.70
C LEU A 59 12.83 -48.17 -17.69
N THR A 60 12.64 -47.82 -18.95
CA THR A 60 13.70 -47.79 -19.97
C THR A 60 14.72 -46.71 -19.65
N ASP A 61 15.81 -46.60 -20.40
CA ASP A 61 16.75 -45.50 -20.24
C ASP A 61 16.10 -44.15 -20.65
N SER A 62 15.22 -44.14 -21.66
CA SER A 62 14.39 -43.01 -22.01
C SER A 62 13.44 -42.65 -20.83
N GLY A 63 12.80 -43.64 -20.21
CA GLY A 63 11.95 -43.44 -19.05
C GLY A 63 12.68 -42.85 -17.83
N LYS A 64 13.92 -43.30 -17.58
CA LYS A 64 14.77 -42.76 -16.50
C LYS A 64 15.14 -41.31 -16.70
N VAL A 65 15.48 -40.92 -17.94
CA VAL A 65 15.79 -39.51 -18.31
C VAL A 65 14.53 -38.65 -18.28
N PHE A 66 13.39 -39.19 -18.74
CA PHE A 66 12.12 -38.47 -18.76
C PHE A 66 11.50 -38.27 -17.37
N LEU A 67 11.80 -39.15 -16.41
CA LEU A 67 11.23 -39.08 -15.05
C LEU A 67 11.42 -37.72 -14.34
N PRO A 68 12.64 -37.18 -14.22
CA PRO A 68 12.85 -35.88 -13.58
C PRO A 68 12.16 -34.73 -14.34
N GLU A 69 12.10 -34.79 -15.67
CA GLU A 69 11.44 -33.74 -16.48
C GLU A 69 9.92 -33.76 -16.25
N ALA A 70 9.29 -34.95 -16.24
CA ALA A 70 7.88 -35.09 -15.94
C ALA A 70 7.52 -34.55 -14.53
N GLN A 71 8.37 -34.84 -13.54
CA GLN A 71 8.23 -34.29 -12.18
C GLN A 71 8.35 -32.77 -12.18
N ALA A 72 9.33 -32.20 -12.87
CA ALA A 72 9.56 -30.76 -12.95
C ALA A 72 8.38 -30.02 -13.60
N ILE A 73 7.83 -30.57 -14.70
CA ILE A 73 6.67 -29.97 -15.39
C ILE A 73 5.44 -29.94 -14.46
N LEU A 74 5.13 -31.03 -13.78
CA LEU A 74 3.99 -31.07 -12.87
C LEU A 74 4.19 -30.14 -11.65
N ALA A 75 5.41 -30.08 -11.10
CA ALA A 75 5.74 -29.14 -10.04
C ALA A 75 5.55 -27.68 -10.50
N GLN A 76 5.96 -27.36 -11.73
CA GLN A 76 5.79 -26.03 -12.30
C GLN A 76 4.31 -25.68 -12.54
N ALA A 77 3.49 -26.64 -12.98
CA ALA A 77 2.05 -26.47 -13.14
C ALA A 77 1.37 -26.18 -11.80
N GLU A 78 1.72 -26.89 -10.72
CA GLU A 78 1.20 -26.63 -9.38
C GLU A 78 1.69 -25.26 -8.83
N ARG A 79 2.93 -24.88 -9.12
CA ARG A 79 3.45 -23.54 -8.80
C ARG A 79 2.67 -22.45 -9.49
N ALA A 80 2.36 -22.60 -10.78
CA ALA A 80 1.58 -21.63 -11.55
C ALA A 80 0.19 -21.42 -10.95
N LYS A 81 -0.50 -22.51 -10.55
CA LYS A 81 -1.80 -22.42 -9.85
C LYS A 81 -1.71 -21.65 -8.53
N LYS A 82 -0.65 -21.90 -7.74
CA LYS A 82 -0.42 -21.19 -6.47
C LYS A 82 -0.22 -19.69 -6.72
N ILE A 83 0.57 -19.32 -7.73
CA ILE A 83 0.82 -17.92 -8.11
C ILE A 83 -0.49 -17.23 -8.53
N ALA A 84 -1.29 -17.86 -9.39
CA ALA A 84 -2.58 -17.32 -9.81
C ALA A 84 -3.53 -17.08 -8.61
N ARG A 85 -3.61 -18.04 -7.68
CA ARG A 85 -4.42 -17.89 -6.46
C ARG A 85 -3.90 -16.78 -5.54
N ARG A 86 -2.59 -16.61 -5.43
CA ARG A 86 -1.98 -15.52 -4.65
C ARG A 86 -2.27 -14.17 -5.27
N GLY A 87 -2.19 -14.05 -6.61
CA GLY A 87 -2.58 -12.85 -7.34
C GLY A 87 -4.04 -12.49 -7.09
N ALA A 88 -4.95 -13.47 -7.18
CA ALA A 88 -6.36 -13.26 -6.90
C ALA A 88 -6.68 -12.80 -5.46
N ARG A 89 -5.78 -13.04 -4.49
CA ARG A 89 -5.89 -12.54 -3.11
C ARG A 89 -5.14 -11.22 -2.87
N GLY A 90 -4.55 -10.63 -3.91
CA GLY A 90 -3.77 -9.40 -3.79
C GLY A 90 -2.48 -9.55 -2.98
N GLU A 91 -1.89 -10.75 -2.99
CA GLU A 91 -0.63 -11.07 -2.31
C GLU A 91 0.60 -10.89 -3.21
N LEU A 92 0.38 -10.50 -4.46
CA LEU A 92 1.41 -10.29 -5.49
C LEU A 92 1.08 -9.03 -6.29
N GLY A 93 2.09 -8.43 -6.89
CA GLY A 93 1.95 -7.23 -7.72
C GLY A 93 2.57 -6.02 -7.06
N SER A 94 2.07 -4.82 -7.39
CA SER A 94 2.54 -3.56 -6.83
C SER A 94 1.40 -2.72 -6.27
N LEU A 95 1.72 -1.81 -5.36
CA LEU A 95 0.84 -0.78 -4.83
C LEU A 95 1.57 0.56 -4.86
N ARG A 96 1.09 1.48 -5.70
CA ARG A 96 1.59 2.86 -5.79
C ARG A 96 0.83 3.71 -4.78
N LEU A 97 1.51 4.10 -3.73
CA LEU A 97 0.95 4.81 -2.59
C LEU A 97 1.50 6.22 -2.52
N GLY A 98 0.62 7.20 -2.76
CA GLY A 98 0.93 8.61 -2.59
C GLY A 98 0.71 9.07 -1.16
N PHE A 99 1.44 10.11 -0.74
CA PHE A 99 1.20 10.78 0.54
C PHE A 99 1.68 12.23 0.50
N THR A 100 0.99 13.10 1.24
CA THR A 100 1.50 14.44 1.47
C THR A 100 2.60 14.42 2.53
N SER A 101 3.62 15.29 2.40
CA SER A 101 4.72 15.36 3.38
C SER A 101 4.22 15.49 4.81
N SER A 102 3.20 16.32 5.05
CA SER A 102 2.63 16.47 6.39
C SER A 102 1.84 15.26 6.90
N ALA A 103 1.27 14.43 6.01
CA ALA A 103 0.58 13.20 6.41
C ALA A 103 1.58 12.11 6.81
N ALA A 104 2.76 12.05 6.18
CA ALA A 104 3.82 11.09 6.49
C ALA A 104 4.29 11.13 7.96
N PHE A 105 4.17 12.29 8.61
CA PHE A 105 4.50 12.44 10.04
C PHE A 105 3.42 11.87 10.97
N THR A 106 2.29 11.42 10.46
CA THR A 106 1.28 10.81 11.31
C THR A 106 1.56 9.33 11.54
N ARG A 107 1.46 8.90 12.79
CA ARG A 107 1.69 7.50 13.16
C ARG A 107 0.80 6.53 12.39
N ILE A 108 -0.43 6.93 12.10
CA ILE A 108 -1.38 6.06 11.38
C ILE A 108 -0.90 5.73 9.95
N VAL A 109 -0.25 6.66 9.25
CA VAL A 109 0.33 6.43 7.92
C VAL A 109 1.51 5.47 8.02
N GLN A 110 2.42 5.74 8.97
CA GLN A 110 3.60 4.89 9.20
C GLN A 110 3.19 3.45 9.56
N ASP A 111 2.24 3.29 10.49
CA ASP A 111 1.73 1.98 10.91
C ASP A 111 0.98 1.25 9.79
N ALA A 112 0.17 1.95 8.99
CA ALA A 112 -0.53 1.35 7.87
C ALA A 112 0.46 0.77 6.83
N ILE A 113 1.50 1.51 6.47
CA ILE A 113 2.54 1.07 5.54
C ILE A 113 3.31 -0.11 6.14
N ARG A 114 3.77 -0.01 7.39
CA ARG A 114 4.53 -1.05 8.07
C ARG A 114 3.76 -2.36 8.15
N VAL A 115 2.54 -2.32 8.69
CA VAL A 115 1.71 -3.51 8.89
C VAL A 115 1.30 -4.13 7.55
N PHE A 116 1.02 -3.33 6.52
CA PHE A 116 0.74 -3.86 5.20
C PHE A 116 1.94 -4.62 4.63
N ARG A 117 3.14 -4.04 4.68
CA ARG A 117 4.37 -4.67 4.21
C ARG A 117 4.67 -5.99 4.94
N GLU A 118 4.42 -6.05 6.24
CA GLU A 118 4.59 -7.28 7.04
C GLU A 118 3.62 -8.40 6.61
N ASN A 119 2.37 -8.05 6.26
CA ASN A 119 1.33 -9.02 5.87
C ASN A 119 1.37 -9.39 4.38
N PHE A 120 1.92 -8.51 3.52
CA PHE A 120 2.00 -8.70 2.08
C PHE A 120 3.44 -8.49 1.57
N PRO A 121 4.41 -9.32 2.01
CA PRO A 121 5.84 -9.12 1.73
C PRO A 121 6.21 -9.29 0.23
N ASN A 122 5.31 -9.82 -0.58
CA ASN A 122 5.53 -10.00 -2.02
C ASN A 122 4.76 -8.98 -2.89
N VAL A 123 4.15 -7.96 -2.25
CA VAL A 123 3.61 -6.79 -2.93
C VAL A 123 4.68 -5.71 -2.90
N GLU A 124 5.08 -5.24 -4.07
CA GLU A 124 5.99 -4.11 -4.19
C GLU A 124 5.28 -2.82 -3.81
N LEU A 125 5.82 -2.10 -2.80
CA LEU A 125 5.32 -0.77 -2.43
C LEU A 125 6.14 0.29 -3.14
N ILE A 126 5.47 1.10 -3.95
CA ILE A 126 6.04 2.27 -4.62
C ILE A 126 5.47 3.49 -3.89
N LEU A 127 6.36 4.24 -3.22
CA LEU A 127 5.98 5.37 -2.35
C LEU A 127 6.33 6.68 -3.03
N GLU A 128 5.37 7.60 -3.07
CA GLU A 128 5.54 8.90 -3.75
C GLU A 128 5.02 10.04 -2.87
N GLU A 129 5.83 11.08 -2.73
CA GLU A 129 5.47 12.28 -1.97
C GLU A 129 5.08 13.39 -2.94
N GLU A 130 3.83 13.89 -2.81
CA GLU A 130 3.28 14.98 -3.60
C GLU A 130 2.29 15.80 -2.76
N ASP A 131 1.80 16.91 -3.29
CA ASP A 131 0.71 17.65 -2.67
C ASP A 131 -0.66 16.98 -2.89
N THR A 132 -1.67 17.40 -2.11
CA THR A 132 -3.02 16.81 -2.16
C THR A 132 -3.64 16.90 -3.56
N ARG A 133 -3.48 18.02 -4.25
CA ARG A 133 -4.04 18.24 -5.58
C ARG A 133 -3.43 17.28 -6.59
N THR A 134 -2.10 17.24 -6.66
CA THR A 134 -1.35 16.35 -7.54
C THR A 134 -1.70 14.88 -7.29
N LEU A 135 -1.82 14.48 -6.02
CA LEU A 135 -2.23 13.11 -5.67
C LEU A 135 -3.63 12.76 -6.16
N LEU A 136 -4.59 13.70 -6.08
CA LEU A 136 -5.95 13.49 -6.58
C LEU A 136 -5.99 13.40 -8.10
N GLU A 137 -5.22 14.21 -8.81
CA GLU A 137 -5.05 14.15 -10.27
C GLU A 137 -4.47 12.79 -10.67
N ARG A 138 -3.41 12.32 -10.02
CA ARG A 138 -2.76 11.04 -10.28
C ARG A 138 -3.60 9.82 -9.91
N LEU A 139 -4.48 9.91 -8.91
CA LEU A 139 -5.50 8.89 -8.65
C LEU A 139 -6.47 8.77 -9.84
N SER A 140 -6.92 9.89 -10.39
CA SER A 140 -7.79 9.92 -11.59
C SER A 140 -7.09 9.35 -12.82
N GLU A 141 -5.81 9.66 -13.01
CA GLU A 141 -4.96 9.16 -14.11
C GLU A 141 -4.47 7.72 -13.91
N GLN A 142 -4.84 7.09 -12.81
CA GLN A 142 -4.42 5.72 -12.44
C GLN A 142 -2.89 5.53 -12.32
N THR A 143 -2.15 6.61 -12.11
CA THR A 143 -0.69 6.57 -11.86
C THR A 143 -0.36 6.39 -10.38
N VAL A 144 -1.31 6.65 -9.48
CA VAL A 144 -1.31 6.31 -8.05
C VAL A 144 -2.54 5.45 -7.75
N ASP A 145 -2.43 4.49 -6.84
CA ASP A 145 -3.49 3.54 -6.52
C ASP A 145 -4.28 3.94 -5.26
N ALA A 146 -3.59 4.53 -4.29
CA ALA A 146 -4.17 5.09 -3.06
C ALA A 146 -3.31 6.26 -2.58
N ALA A 147 -3.91 7.23 -1.88
CA ALA A 147 -3.17 8.41 -1.43
C ALA A 147 -3.58 8.84 -0.02
N PHE A 148 -2.61 9.08 0.85
CA PHE A 148 -2.84 9.76 2.12
C PHE A 148 -2.81 11.26 1.90
N ILE A 149 -3.97 11.89 2.09
CA ILE A 149 -4.19 13.32 1.85
C ILE A 149 -4.63 14.04 3.13
N ARG A 150 -4.57 15.37 3.08
CA ARG A 150 -5.21 16.24 4.08
C ARG A 150 -6.44 16.92 3.46
N PRO A 151 -7.61 16.30 3.54
CA PRO A 151 -8.84 16.93 3.08
C PRO A 151 -9.22 18.06 4.03
N GLY A 152 -10.00 19.02 3.53
CA GLY A 152 -10.72 19.99 4.37
C GLY A 152 -11.97 19.39 5.01
N ARG A 153 -12.94 20.24 5.35
CA ARG A 153 -14.25 19.81 5.89
C ARG A 153 -15.01 18.92 4.90
N ASN A 154 -14.97 19.28 3.63
CA ASN A 154 -15.61 18.53 2.56
C ASN A 154 -14.61 17.58 1.92
N ASP A 155 -15.10 16.40 1.53
CA ASP A 155 -14.31 15.43 0.81
C ASP A 155 -14.10 15.88 -0.64
N PRO A 156 -12.92 15.65 -1.24
CA PRO A 156 -12.68 15.93 -2.66
C PRO A 156 -13.63 15.14 -3.56
N VAL A 157 -14.06 15.79 -4.64
CA VAL A 157 -14.93 15.17 -5.65
C VAL A 157 -14.14 14.15 -6.47
N GLY A 158 -14.81 13.08 -6.91
CA GLY A 158 -14.23 12.07 -7.81
C GLY A 158 -13.37 11.01 -7.12
N VAL A 159 -13.32 10.99 -5.79
CA VAL A 159 -12.60 9.97 -5.01
C VAL A 159 -13.44 9.47 -3.84
N GLN A 160 -13.18 8.24 -3.42
CA GLN A 160 -13.69 7.72 -2.16
C GLN A 160 -12.69 8.05 -1.04
N VAL A 161 -13.16 8.70 0.02
CA VAL A 161 -12.32 9.18 1.12
C VAL A 161 -12.60 8.41 2.41
N HIS A 162 -11.56 7.86 2.99
CA HIS A 162 -11.61 7.21 4.30
C HIS A 162 -10.87 8.09 5.32
N ARG A 163 -11.59 8.90 6.10
CA ARG A 163 -10.99 9.72 7.16
C ARG A 163 -10.42 8.81 8.26
N LEU A 164 -9.13 8.95 8.53
CA LEU A 164 -8.41 8.05 9.44
C LEU A 164 -8.21 8.66 10.82
N VAL A 165 -7.70 9.89 10.89
CA VAL A 165 -7.40 10.58 12.14
C VAL A 165 -7.64 12.07 11.99
N GLU A 166 -8.05 12.68 13.08
CA GLU A 166 -8.03 14.13 13.28
C GLU A 166 -7.05 14.45 14.40
N GLU A 167 -6.21 15.43 14.16
CA GLU A 167 -5.24 15.92 15.13
C GLU A 167 -5.41 17.41 15.40
N SER A 168 -5.01 17.84 16.58
CA SER A 168 -4.98 19.25 16.94
C SER A 168 -3.84 19.96 16.21
N MET A 169 -3.97 21.27 16.11
CA MET A 169 -2.95 22.13 15.54
C MET A 169 -2.17 22.86 16.65
N MET A 170 -0.95 23.25 16.35
CA MET A 170 -0.11 24.05 17.22
C MET A 170 0.38 25.30 16.47
N ILE A 171 0.60 26.36 17.21
CA ILE A 171 1.28 27.56 16.73
C ILE A 171 2.77 27.29 16.69
N ALA A 172 3.42 27.63 15.59
CA ALA A 172 4.87 27.59 15.43
C ALA A 172 5.43 29.03 15.37
N LEU A 173 6.31 29.39 16.30
CA LEU A 173 6.89 30.71 16.48
C LEU A 173 8.42 30.67 16.41
N PRO A 174 9.08 31.75 15.96
CA PRO A 174 10.51 31.95 16.22
C PRO A 174 10.81 31.87 17.71
N SER A 175 11.97 31.34 18.10
CA SER A 175 12.36 31.17 19.52
C SER A 175 12.56 32.49 20.28
N ASP A 176 12.72 33.59 19.58
CA ASP A 176 12.86 34.97 20.11
C ASP A 176 11.54 35.77 20.06
N HIS A 177 10.45 35.16 19.61
CA HIS A 177 9.15 35.82 19.53
C HIS A 177 8.64 36.25 20.90
N ALA A 178 8.00 37.41 20.99
CA ALA A 178 7.50 37.97 22.26
C ALA A 178 6.56 37.05 23.04
N LEU A 179 5.81 36.17 22.32
CA LEU A 179 4.82 35.25 22.89
C LEU A 179 5.39 33.87 23.21
N VAL A 180 6.67 33.61 23.01
CA VAL A 180 7.32 32.28 23.11
C VAL A 180 7.24 31.65 24.50
N LYS A 181 7.09 32.45 25.56
CA LYS A 181 7.01 31.98 26.96
C LYS A 181 5.59 31.54 27.39
N ALA A 182 4.58 31.75 26.56
CA ALA A 182 3.21 31.36 26.88
C ALA A 182 3.05 29.84 26.84
N SER A 183 2.30 29.28 27.79
CA SER A 183 1.94 27.84 27.82
C SER A 183 0.84 27.50 26.81
N GLY A 184 0.10 28.48 26.34
CA GLY A 184 -0.95 28.40 25.33
C GLY A 184 -1.38 29.78 24.87
N LEU A 185 -1.82 29.90 23.63
CA LEU A 185 -2.20 31.14 22.99
C LEU A 185 -3.53 30.99 22.24
N PRO A 186 -4.45 31.98 22.32
CA PRO A 186 -5.55 32.05 21.37
C PRO A 186 -5.02 32.47 20.01
N LEU A 187 -5.65 32.03 18.92
CA LEU A 187 -5.23 32.41 17.56
C LEU A 187 -5.20 33.92 17.33
N SER A 188 -6.12 34.66 17.96
CA SER A 188 -6.18 36.14 17.89
C SER A 188 -4.89 36.81 18.35
N ALA A 189 -4.06 36.18 19.16
CA ALA A 189 -2.77 36.72 19.58
C ALA A 189 -1.80 36.93 18.41
N LEU A 190 -2.02 36.20 17.29
CA LEU A 190 -1.19 36.23 16.08
C LEU A 190 -1.72 37.25 15.01
N ALA A 191 -2.73 38.04 15.33
CA ALA A 191 -3.38 38.93 14.35
C ALA A 191 -2.42 39.95 13.69
N LYS A 192 -1.29 40.26 14.34
CA LYS A 192 -0.28 41.18 13.82
C LYS A 192 0.85 40.52 13.05
N ASP A 193 0.99 39.18 13.18
CA ASP A 193 2.08 38.43 12.61
C ASP A 193 1.86 38.10 11.13
N ARG A 194 2.96 37.83 10.42
CA ARG A 194 2.92 37.28 9.06
C ARG A 194 2.82 35.76 9.11
N PHE A 195 1.86 35.22 8.39
CA PHE A 195 1.65 33.76 8.33
C PHE A 195 2.44 33.14 7.17
N LEU A 196 3.15 32.09 7.48
CA LEU A 196 3.87 31.27 6.54
C LEU A 196 3.07 29.97 6.35
N LEU A 197 2.52 29.77 5.17
CA LEU A 197 1.72 28.60 4.82
C LEU A 197 2.18 28.03 3.48
N PHE A 198 1.67 26.86 3.16
CA PHE A 198 1.80 26.28 1.84
C PHE A 198 0.81 26.97 0.85
N PRO A 199 1.08 26.94 -0.48
CA PRO A 199 0.17 27.51 -1.47
C PRO A 199 -1.22 26.88 -1.39
N ARG A 200 -2.26 27.69 -1.46
CA ARG A 200 -3.65 27.19 -1.44
C ARG A 200 -3.90 26.15 -2.53
N SER A 201 -3.24 26.30 -3.69
CA SER A 201 -3.35 25.36 -4.82
C SER A 201 -2.89 23.94 -4.47
N ALA A 202 -1.94 23.77 -3.56
CA ALA A 202 -1.41 22.48 -3.16
C ALA A 202 -2.37 21.67 -2.27
N GLY A 203 -3.20 22.35 -1.47
CA GLY A 203 -4.14 21.71 -0.56
C GLY A 203 -5.27 22.64 -0.12
N PRO A 204 -6.21 22.98 -1.03
CA PRO A 204 -7.20 24.03 -0.77
C PRO A 204 -8.04 23.76 0.47
N GLY A 205 -8.47 22.51 0.68
CA GLY A 205 -9.31 22.16 1.83
C GLY A 205 -8.62 22.41 3.17
N PHE A 206 -7.36 22.00 3.31
CA PHE A 206 -6.60 22.19 4.54
C PHE A 206 -6.18 23.66 4.75
N PHE A 207 -5.81 24.36 3.67
CA PHE A 207 -5.52 25.79 3.70
C PHE A 207 -6.73 26.59 4.19
N ASP A 208 -7.91 26.35 3.59
CA ASP A 208 -9.14 27.06 3.91
C ASP A 208 -9.59 26.79 5.37
N GLU A 209 -9.29 25.62 5.93
CA GLU A 209 -9.53 25.31 7.35
C GLU A 209 -8.71 26.22 8.28
N ILE A 210 -7.43 26.43 7.96
CA ILE A 210 -6.56 27.35 8.73
C ILE A 210 -7.07 28.78 8.63
N ILE A 211 -7.36 29.25 7.42
CA ILE A 211 -7.86 30.62 7.20
C ILE A 211 -9.21 30.84 7.92
N SER A 212 -10.11 29.87 7.80
CA SER A 212 -11.41 29.92 8.49
C SER A 212 -11.25 30.02 10.00
N ALA A 213 -10.32 29.29 10.61
CA ALA A 213 -10.06 29.36 12.05
C ALA A 213 -9.54 30.75 12.47
N CYS A 214 -8.66 31.38 11.66
CA CYS A 214 -8.20 32.74 11.90
C CYS A 214 -9.37 33.75 11.84
N ARG A 215 -10.26 33.60 10.85
CA ARG A 215 -11.45 34.46 10.72
C ARG A 215 -12.40 34.32 11.90
N HIS A 216 -12.64 33.09 12.37
CA HIS A 216 -13.44 32.86 13.57
C HIS A 216 -12.77 33.42 14.83
N ALA A 217 -11.45 33.51 14.87
CA ALA A 217 -10.70 34.17 15.94
C ALA A 217 -10.68 35.71 15.81
N GLY A 218 -11.40 36.28 14.83
CA GLY A 218 -11.61 37.73 14.66
C GLY A 218 -10.55 38.46 13.84
N PHE A 219 -9.75 37.75 13.03
CA PHE A 219 -8.75 38.41 12.19
C PHE A 219 -8.54 37.71 10.83
N GLU A 220 -8.09 38.44 9.85
CA GLU A 220 -7.61 37.94 8.56
C GLU A 220 -6.08 37.78 8.63
N PRO A 221 -5.52 36.59 8.40
CA PRO A 221 -4.07 36.40 8.50
C PRO A 221 -3.33 37.19 7.40
N LYS A 222 -2.28 37.90 7.78
CA LYS A 222 -1.39 38.56 6.84
C LYS A 222 -0.46 37.54 6.23
N MET A 223 -0.67 37.19 4.96
CA MET A 223 0.17 36.21 4.28
C MET A 223 1.59 36.74 4.10
N GLY A 224 2.55 35.91 4.47
CA GLY A 224 3.98 36.10 4.24
C GLY A 224 4.45 35.27 3.04
N TYR A 225 5.61 34.63 3.20
CA TYR A 225 6.15 33.73 2.18
C TYR A 225 5.40 32.41 2.17
N GLU A 226 5.28 31.83 0.98
CA GLU A 226 4.75 30.48 0.79
C GLU A 226 5.90 29.47 0.71
N ALA A 227 5.69 28.27 1.27
CA ALA A 227 6.60 27.15 1.14
C ALA A 227 5.82 25.88 0.80
N THR A 228 6.27 25.18 -0.23
CA THR A 228 5.60 23.94 -0.70
C THR A 228 5.76 22.78 0.29
N GLN A 229 6.84 22.77 1.07
CA GLN A 229 7.13 21.72 2.03
C GLN A 229 7.08 22.24 3.47
N ILE A 230 6.50 21.45 4.35
CA ILE A 230 6.32 21.80 5.77
C ILE A 230 7.66 22.01 6.50
N THR A 231 8.71 21.29 6.11
CA THR A 231 10.06 21.44 6.65
C THR A 231 10.66 22.80 6.30
N SER A 232 10.39 23.31 5.11
CA SER A 232 10.80 24.65 4.68
C SER A 232 10.11 25.75 5.50
N VAL A 233 8.83 25.56 5.84
CA VAL A 233 8.10 26.47 6.73
C VAL A 233 8.81 26.60 8.08
N GLY A 234 9.26 25.47 8.68
CA GLY A 234 10.02 25.49 9.92
C GLY A 234 11.31 26.31 9.84
N ASN A 235 12.09 26.16 8.78
CA ASN A 235 13.32 26.93 8.57
C ASN A 235 13.06 28.43 8.36
N MET A 236 11.97 28.79 7.66
CA MET A 236 11.55 30.18 7.48
C MET A 236 11.11 30.82 8.82
N ILE A 237 10.42 30.06 9.69
CA ILE A 237 10.07 30.50 11.03
C ILE A 237 11.34 30.75 11.84
N ALA A 238 12.29 29.81 11.82
CA ALA A 238 13.58 29.95 12.52
C ALA A 238 14.36 31.19 12.07
N ALA A 239 14.23 31.58 10.78
CA ALA A 239 14.80 32.79 10.22
C ALA A 239 14.02 34.09 10.58
N GLY A 240 12.96 33.99 11.39
CA GLY A 240 12.18 35.18 11.80
C GLY A 240 11.25 35.75 10.72
N LEU A 241 10.97 35.02 9.65
CA LEU A 241 10.14 35.52 8.52
C LEU A 241 8.65 35.56 8.83
N GLY A 242 8.20 34.88 9.91
CA GLY A 242 6.80 34.88 10.31
C GLY A 242 6.47 33.70 11.25
N VAL A 243 5.18 33.43 11.38
CA VAL A 243 4.62 32.37 12.23
C VAL A 243 3.82 31.38 11.38
N SER A 244 3.51 30.21 11.93
CA SER A 244 2.64 29.24 11.25
C SER A 244 1.74 28.49 12.21
N ILE A 245 0.77 27.77 11.66
CA ILE A 245 -0.07 26.82 12.36
C ILE A 245 0.18 25.45 11.72
N VAL A 246 0.65 24.50 12.50
CA VAL A 246 1.06 23.18 12.03
C VAL A 246 0.36 22.05 12.81
N PRO A 247 0.14 20.87 12.20
CA PRO A 247 -0.37 19.72 12.90
C PRO A 247 0.54 19.30 14.08
N VAL A 248 -0.05 18.76 15.14
CA VAL A 248 0.70 18.29 16.31
C VAL A 248 1.70 17.19 15.96
N SER A 249 1.43 16.37 14.95
CA SER A 249 2.35 15.35 14.45
C SER A 249 3.67 15.97 13.94
N ILE A 250 3.58 17.12 13.26
CA ILE A 250 4.76 17.90 12.82
C ILE A 250 5.50 18.46 14.03
N ALA A 251 4.78 19.13 14.93
CA ALA A 251 5.39 19.74 16.11
C ALA A 251 6.15 18.74 17.00
N ASN A 252 5.71 17.48 17.03
CA ASN A 252 6.31 16.43 17.84
C ASN A 252 7.51 15.73 17.16
N GLN A 253 7.61 15.77 15.84
CA GLN A 253 8.62 15.01 15.08
C GLN A 253 9.64 15.89 14.38
N VAL A 254 9.26 17.13 14.01
CA VAL A 254 10.12 18.07 13.31
C VAL A 254 10.71 19.06 14.31
N CYS A 255 11.91 18.74 14.79
CA CYS A 255 12.66 19.62 15.69
C CYS A 255 13.52 20.57 14.84
N VAL A 256 13.08 21.81 14.68
CA VAL A 256 13.87 22.86 14.02
C VAL A 256 14.47 23.76 15.09
N ALA A 257 15.78 23.87 15.11
CA ALA A 257 16.46 24.84 16.01
C ALA A 257 15.97 26.26 15.73
N GLY A 258 15.59 27.00 16.76
CA GLY A 258 15.03 28.34 16.60
C GLY A 258 13.49 28.40 16.41
N VAL A 259 12.79 27.27 16.47
CA VAL A 259 11.32 27.22 16.46
C VAL A 259 10.77 26.73 17.80
N LYS A 260 9.69 27.36 18.26
CA LYS A 260 8.89 26.90 19.41
C LYS A 260 7.47 26.61 19.00
N TYR A 261 6.93 25.48 19.51
CA TYR A 261 5.56 25.06 19.29
C TYR A 261 4.71 25.31 20.54
N ILE A 262 3.61 26.05 20.37
CA ILE A 262 2.72 26.47 21.47
C ILE A 262 1.31 25.97 21.20
N LYS A 263 0.62 25.48 22.23
CA LYS A 263 -0.76 25.02 22.13
C LYS A 263 -1.70 26.17 21.78
N ILE A 264 -2.68 25.91 20.91
CA ILE A 264 -3.78 26.82 20.66
C ILE A 264 -4.80 26.64 21.79
N VAL A 265 -5.21 27.76 22.40
CA VAL A 265 -6.27 27.79 23.43
C VAL A 265 -7.55 28.33 22.78
N GLY A 266 -8.69 27.74 23.12
CA GLY A 266 -9.98 28.05 22.50
C GLY A 266 -10.22 27.23 21.23
N ASP A 267 -10.97 27.80 20.28
CA ASP A 267 -11.31 27.16 19.01
C ASP A 267 -10.07 27.03 18.13
N ALA A 268 -9.59 25.80 18.03
CA ALA A 268 -8.42 25.46 17.21
C ALA A 268 -8.84 24.72 15.94
N PRO A 269 -8.20 24.98 14.80
CA PRO A 269 -8.44 24.19 13.61
C PRO A 269 -8.02 22.73 13.83
N ARG A 270 -8.64 21.84 13.09
CA ARG A 270 -8.31 20.41 13.11
C ARG A 270 -7.64 20.02 11.80
N ALA A 271 -6.62 19.20 11.88
CA ALA A 271 -5.97 18.62 10.73
C ALA A 271 -6.42 17.18 10.55
N SER A 272 -7.16 16.90 9.48
CA SER A 272 -7.56 15.54 9.14
C SER A 272 -6.50 14.87 8.26
N VAL A 273 -6.27 13.56 8.47
CA VAL A 273 -5.59 12.68 7.50
C VAL A 273 -6.58 11.66 7.03
N ALA A 274 -6.65 11.47 5.74
CA ALA A 274 -7.53 10.51 5.11
C ALA A 274 -6.79 9.71 4.03
N LEU A 275 -7.27 8.49 3.76
CA LEU A 275 -6.87 7.69 2.62
C LEU A 275 -7.91 7.88 1.51
N ALA A 276 -7.46 8.37 0.35
CA ALA A 276 -8.25 8.52 -0.85
C ALA A 276 -7.93 7.41 -1.84
N ILE A 277 -8.96 6.88 -2.49
CA ILE A 277 -8.87 5.90 -3.57
C ILE A 277 -9.88 6.24 -4.66
N ARG A 278 -9.79 5.60 -5.82
CA ARG A 278 -10.82 5.70 -6.86
C ARG A 278 -12.16 5.16 -6.35
N PRO A 279 -13.31 5.72 -6.76
CA PRO A 279 -14.63 5.23 -6.32
C PRO A 279 -14.88 3.77 -6.71
N ASP A 280 -14.47 3.40 -7.93
CA ASP A 280 -14.71 2.07 -8.51
C ASP A 280 -13.45 1.19 -8.48
N GLU A 281 -12.67 1.30 -7.42
CA GLU A 281 -11.42 0.54 -7.28
C GLU A 281 -11.68 -0.98 -7.26
N GLN A 282 -11.06 -1.70 -8.21
CA GLN A 282 -11.22 -3.16 -8.33
C GLN A 282 -10.04 -3.94 -7.80
N SER A 283 -8.86 -3.34 -7.67
CA SER A 283 -7.65 -4.01 -7.20
C SER A 283 -7.84 -4.59 -5.80
N VAL A 284 -7.68 -5.90 -5.67
CA VAL A 284 -7.74 -6.60 -4.38
C VAL A 284 -6.61 -6.13 -3.46
N THR A 285 -5.44 -5.82 -4.02
CA THR A 285 -4.29 -5.28 -3.28
C THR A 285 -4.63 -3.93 -2.64
N VAL A 286 -5.27 -3.01 -3.39
CA VAL A 286 -5.71 -1.72 -2.86
C VAL A 286 -6.80 -1.90 -1.78
N LYS A 287 -7.78 -2.77 -2.02
CA LYS A 287 -8.85 -3.09 -1.04
C LYS A 287 -8.27 -3.67 0.26
N ASN A 288 -7.26 -4.52 0.15
CA ASN A 288 -6.52 -5.03 1.31
C ASN A 288 -5.85 -3.88 2.06
N PHE A 289 -5.14 -2.98 1.37
CA PHE A 289 -4.49 -1.83 2.00
C PHE A 289 -5.48 -0.92 2.73
N VAL A 290 -6.59 -0.57 2.08
CA VAL A 290 -7.69 0.22 2.69
C VAL A 290 -8.19 -0.44 3.98
N THR A 291 -8.41 -1.76 3.94
CA THR A 291 -8.86 -2.52 5.10
C THR A 291 -7.88 -2.41 6.27
N PHE A 292 -6.57 -2.50 6.00
CA PHE A 292 -5.53 -2.34 7.02
C PHE A 292 -5.48 -0.90 7.57
N ALA A 293 -5.51 0.10 6.71
CA ALA A 293 -5.52 1.51 7.13
C ALA A 293 -6.71 1.83 8.04
N ILE A 294 -7.91 1.34 7.70
CA ILE A 294 -9.11 1.53 8.55
C ILE A 294 -8.99 0.78 9.89
N ARG A 295 -8.39 -0.40 9.91
CA ARG A 295 -8.16 -1.14 11.17
C ARG A 295 -7.20 -0.39 12.11
N MET A 296 -6.18 0.28 11.57
CA MET A 296 -5.26 1.11 12.37
C MET A 296 -5.99 2.28 13.04
N LYS A 297 -6.97 2.91 12.37
CA LYS A 297 -7.85 3.93 12.97
C LYS A 297 -8.52 3.44 14.27
N ARG A 298 -8.96 2.18 14.30
CA ARG A 298 -9.65 1.61 15.48
C ARG A 298 -8.70 1.34 16.64
N ARG A 299 -7.43 1.00 16.36
CA ARG A 299 -6.41 0.72 17.39
C ARG A 299 -5.81 1.99 18.00
N GLY A 300 -5.75 3.09 17.27
CA GLY A 300 -5.25 4.38 17.76
C GLY A 300 -6.22 5.19 18.62
N ARG A 301 -7.39 4.65 18.93
CA ARG A 301 -8.40 5.26 19.83
C ARG A 301 -8.34 4.77 21.28
N CYS A 302 -7.33 3.97 21.65
CA CYS A 302 -7.06 3.54 23.04
C CYS A 302 -5.97 4.39 23.66
#